data_e7aefef87dd761650f3508f9db63cf52
#
_entry.id   e7aefef87dd761650f3508f9db63cf52
#
_cell.length_a   1.000
_cell.length_b   1.000
_cell.length_c   1.000
_cell.angle_alpha   90.00
_cell.angle_beta   90.00
_cell.angle_gamma   90.00
#
_symmetry.space_group_name_H-M   'P 1'
#
loop_
_entity.id
_entity.type
_entity.pdbx_description
1 polymer ?
#
loop_
_entity_poly.entity_id
_entity_poly.type
_entity_poly.pdbx_seq_one_letter_code
_entity_poly.pdbx_strand_id
1 'polypeptide(L)'
;MSNPDYALDRFSEQDIKDLSATMKVGVLGTVTPEGLPHLTLITTLMACSPTEMVWGQFMEGMSKQHIKHNPKTGFMVMGLDKNLWRGCADFTHSAKDGPDYAFYNNTPLFRYNAYFGVHTVHYMKLVAQSGKSALPMNKIIPAAIKTTVAKIFTPKHEKAKVLNDWSKAFYDKIDNLKFLGYVGADGYPVVIPLIQAQSLDREHLIFSFGAYGDALANIPAYTSVAVFGMALSMEDVLVRGTYQGAKRIAGLKCGVVQLDYAYNPMPPAPLRIYPETPVKTVVEF
;
A
#
# COMPACT_ATOMS: atom_id res chain seq x y z
N MET A 1 -19.70 -4.81 -8.55
CA MET A 1 -19.07 -4.64 -9.89
C MET A 1 -17.57 -4.69 -9.65
N SER A 2 -16.85 -5.58 -10.32
CA SER A 2 -15.39 -5.65 -10.23
C SER A 2 -14.77 -4.34 -10.69
N ASN A 3 -13.63 -3.98 -10.12
CA ASN A 3 -12.88 -2.79 -10.52
C ASN A 3 -12.62 -2.86 -12.05
N PRO A 4 -13.04 -1.87 -12.84
CA PRO A 4 -12.88 -1.89 -14.31
C PRO A 4 -11.42 -1.99 -14.77
N ASP A 5 -10.47 -1.68 -13.89
CA ASP A 5 -9.03 -1.82 -14.16
C ASP A 5 -8.55 -3.28 -14.10
N TYR A 6 -9.36 -4.23 -13.61
CA TYR A 6 -8.95 -5.62 -13.36
C TYR A 6 -9.72 -6.56 -14.31
N ALA A 7 -9.16 -6.78 -15.51
CA ALA A 7 -9.82 -7.52 -16.59
C ALA A 7 -9.34 -8.96 -16.75
N LEU A 8 -8.27 -9.36 -16.08
CA LEU A 8 -7.64 -10.66 -16.21
C LEU A 8 -7.87 -11.53 -14.97
N ASP A 9 -8.10 -12.82 -15.17
CA ASP A 9 -8.34 -13.82 -14.11
C ASP A 9 -7.13 -14.73 -13.87
N ARG A 10 -6.02 -14.48 -14.56
CA ARG A 10 -4.78 -15.28 -14.46
C ARG A 10 -3.53 -14.48 -14.77
N PHE A 11 -2.40 -14.96 -14.29
CA PHE A 11 -1.07 -14.52 -14.67
C PHE A 11 -0.56 -15.35 -15.85
N SER A 12 0.16 -14.73 -16.78
CA SER A 12 0.95 -15.42 -17.79
C SER A 12 2.22 -16.03 -17.16
N GLU A 13 2.87 -16.95 -17.86
CA GLU A 13 4.16 -17.51 -17.43
C GLU A 13 5.23 -16.39 -17.25
N GLN A 14 5.20 -15.39 -18.11
CA GLN A 14 6.10 -14.25 -18.01
C GLN A 14 5.79 -13.38 -16.79
N ASP A 15 4.51 -13.15 -16.46
CA ASP A 15 4.13 -12.44 -15.24
C ASP A 15 4.62 -13.16 -13.98
N ILE A 16 4.45 -14.49 -13.91
CA ILE A 16 4.92 -15.31 -12.79
C ILE A 16 6.43 -15.15 -12.62
N LYS A 17 7.19 -15.24 -13.71
CA LYS A 17 8.64 -15.05 -13.72
C LYS A 17 9.04 -13.66 -13.25
N ASP A 18 8.39 -12.61 -13.76
CA ASP A 18 8.69 -11.24 -13.39
C ASP A 18 8.34 -10.95 -11.91
N LEU A 19 7.21 -11.48 -11.44
CA LEU A 19 6.75 -11.37 -10.06
C LEU A 19 7.59 -12.17 -9.06
N SER A 20 8.35 -13.17 -9.50
CA SER A 20 9.29 -13.93 -8.66
C SER A 20 10.60 -13.18 -8.37
N ALA A 21 10.84 -12.01 -9.00
CA ALA A 21 12.03 -11.20 -8.77
C ALA A 21 12.23 -10.93 -7.27
N THR A 22 13.48 -11.06 -6.80
CA THR A 22 13.84 -10.95 -5.38
C THR A 22 13.68 -9.51 -4.87
N MET A 23 14.02 -8.52 -5.72
CA MET A 23 13.92 -7.09 -5.38
C MET A 23 12.69 -6.49 -6.05
N LYS A 24 11.69 -6.16 -5.24
CA LYS A 24 10.42 -5.56 -5.70
C LYS A 24 9.69 -4.88 -4.55
N VAL A 25 8.72 -4.04 -4.89
CA VAL A 25 7.78 -3.45 -3.94
C VAL A 25 6.46 -4.21 -4.04
N GLY A 26 6.12 -4.96 -3.01
CA GLY A 26 4.81 -5.59 -2.87
C GLY A 26 3.99 -4.86 -1.81
N VAL A 27 2.79 -4.41 -2.15
CA VAL A 27 1.84 -3.81 -1.21
C VAL A 27 0.62 -4.69 -1.12
N LEU A 28 0.33 -5.18 0.08
CA LEU A 28 -0.86 -5.96 0.39
C LEU A 28 -1.89 -5.06 1.04
N GLY A 29 -3.08 -5.00 0.46
CA GLY A 29 -4.26 -4.36 1.03
C GLY A 29 -5.11 -5.39 1.77
N THR A 30 -5.51 -5.09 2.99
CA THR A 30 -6.40 -5.90 3.83
C THR A 30 -7.50 -5.04 4.42
N VAL A 31 -8.53 -5.69 4.99
CA VAL A 31 -9.65 -5.02 5.65
C VAL A 31 -9.56 -5.30 7.15
N THR A 32 -9.59 -4.25 7.96
CA THR A 32 -9.60 -4.41 9.43
C THR A 32 -10.95 -4.99 9.90
N PRO A 33 -11.05 -5.49 11.14
CA PRO A 33 -12.33 -5.93 11.71
C PRO A 33 -13.43 -4.87 11.66
N GLU A 34 -13.05 -3.59 11.72
CA GLU A 34 -13.98 -2.44 11.63
C GLU A 34 -14.34 -2.06 10.18
N GLY A 35 -13.88 -2.84 9.19
CA GLY A 35 -14.14 -2.57 7.77
C GLY A 35 -13.26 -1.49 7.14
N LEU A 36 -12.18 -1.07 7.82
CA LEU A 36 -11.28 -0.03 7.32
C LEU A 36 -10.16 -0.60 6.45
N PRO A 37 -9.68 0.14 5.44
CA PRO A 37 -8.55 -0.29 4.63
C PRO A 37 -7.24 -0.25 5.43
N HIS A 38 -6.37 -1.23 5.18
CA HIS A 38 -5.01 -1.30 5.72
C HIS A 38 -4.05 -1.75 4.61
N LEU A 39 -2.92 -1.07 4.49
CA LEU A 39 -1.87 -1.38 3.52
C LEU A 39 -0.57 -1.75 4.25
N THR A 40 0.14 -2.74 3.73
CA THR A 40 1.40 -3.22 4.30
C THR A 40 2.40 -3.54 3.20
N LEU A 41 3.67 -3.21 3.41
CA LEU A 41 4.77 -3.67 2.56
C LEU A 41 5.00 -5.16 2.77
N ILE A 42 4.93 -5.94 1.69
CA ILE A 42 5.23 -7.37 1.65
C ILE A 42 6.17 -7.64 0.47
N THR A 43 7.46 -7.55 0.70
CA THR A 43 8.48 -7.73 -0.34
C THR A 43 8.50 -9.15 -0.93
N THR A 44 7.97 -10.12 -0.22
CA THR A 44 7.87 -11.52 -0.63
C THR A 44 6.65 -11.84 -1.50
N LEU A 45 5.74 -10.87 -1.71
CA LEU A 45 4.51 -11.10 -2.48
C LEU A 45 4.81 -11.46 -3.94
N MET A 46 4.35 -12.62 -4.42
CA MET A 46 4.56 -13.09 -5.79
C MET A 46 3.42 -14.00 -6.27
N ALA A 47 3.32 -14.22 -7.57
CA ALA A 47 2.51 -15.29 -8.14
C ALA A 47 3.31 -16.61 -8.11
N CYS A 48 2.72 -17.69 -7.63
CA CYS A 48 3.30 -19.03 -7.65
C CYS A 48 2.68 -19.92 -8.72
N SER A 49 1.50 -19.56 -9.23
CA SER A 49 0.82 -20.22 -10.36
C SER A 49 -0.01 -19.19 -11.14
N PRO A 50 -0.62 -19.59 -12.28
CA PRO A 50 -1.49 -18.67 -13.03
C PRO A 50 -2.65 -18.08 -12.23
N THR A 51 -3.12 -18.76 -11.19
CA THR A 51 -4.29 -18.36 -10.41
C THR A 51 -4.04 -18.24 -8.91
N GLU A 52 -2.77 -18.33 -8.49
CA GLU A 52 -2.42 -18.27 -7.07
C GLU A 52 -1.24 -17.32 -6.81
N MET A 53 -1.34 -16.64 -5.70
CA MET A 53 -0.28 -15.81 -5.14
C MET A 53 0.14 -16.33 -3.77
N VAL A 54 1.40 -16.06 -3.43
CA VAL A 54 1.95 -16.39 -2.11
C VAL A 54 2.76 -15.23 -1.55
N TRP A 55 2.89 -15.21 -0.24
CA TRP A 55 3.82 -14.34 0.45
C TRP A 55 4.33 -14.97 1.75
N GLY A 56 5.60 -14.75 2.02
CA GLY A 56 6.27 -15.23 3.22
C GLY A 56 6.19 -14.21 4.36
N GLN A 57 5.92 -14.70 5.55
CA GLN A 57 5.87 -13.92 6.77
C GLN A 57 7.21 -14.01 7.50
N PHE A 58 7.86 -12.86 7.72
CA PHE A 58 9.03 -12.74 8.59
C PHE A 58 8.64 -12.38 10.03
N MET A 59 7.69 -11.48 10.20
CA MET A 59 7.29 -10.94 11.50
C MET A 59 5.78 -10.92 11.68
N GLU A 60 5.31 -10.87 12.91
CA GLU A 60 3.91 -10.61 13.20
C GLU A 60 3.53 -9.19 12.81
N GLY A 61 2.36 -9.03 12.19
CA GLY A 61 1.80 -7.75 11.76
C GLY A 61 0.29 -7.81 11.65
N MET A 62 -0.34 -6.66 11.52
CA MET A 62 -1.80 -6.54 11.52
C MET A 62 -2.46 -7.27 10.34
N SER A 63 -1.84 -7.24 9.14
CA SER A 63 -2.43 -7.86 7.94
C SER A 63 -2.74 -9.34 8.10
N LYS A 64 -1.94 -10.09 8.89
CA LYS A 64 -2.17 -11.52 9.17
C LYS A 64 -3.41 -11.77 10.02
N GLN A 65 -3.70 -10.85 10.93
CA GLN A 65 -4.92 -10.91 11.72
C GLN A 65 -6.12 -10.54 10.83
N HIS A 66 -5.96 -9.53 9.97
CA HIS A 66 -7.00 -9.09 9.07
C HIS A 66 -7.44 -10.18 8.09
N ILE A 67 -6.50 -10.89 7.42
CA ILE A 67 -6.85 -11.94 6.46
C ILE A 67 -7.56 -13.15 7.08
N LYS A 68 -7.35 -13.41 8.37
CA LYS A 68 -8.09 -14.45 9.11
C LYS A 68 -9.53 -14.03 9.39
N HIS A 69 -9.76 -12.73 9.56
CA HIS A 69 -11.08 -12.17 9.81
C HIS A 69 -11.85 -11.92 8.50
N ASN A 70 -11.18 -11.38 7.49
CA ASN A 70 -11.72 -11.11 6.17
C ASN A 70 -10.71 -11.57 5.10
N PRO A 71 -11.01 -12.64 4.33
CA PRO A 71 -10.07 -13.19 3.36
C PRO A 71 -9.83 -12.31 2.14
N LYS A 72 -10.67 -11.30 1.89
CA LYS A 72 -10.54 -10.41 0.75
C LYS A 72 -9.31 -9.54 0.87
N THR A 73 -8.43 -9.61 -0.12
CA THR A 73 -7.20 -8.84 -0.21
C THR A 73 -7.11 -8.08 -1.52
N GLY A 74 -6.42 -6.95 -1.49
CA GLY A 74 -5.96 -6.26 -2.69
C GLY A 74 -4.45 -6.31 -2.75
N PHE A 75 -3.88 -6.20 -3.94
CA PHE A 75 -2.43 -6.20 -4.07
C PHE A 75 -1.94 -5.22 -5.14
N MET A 76 -0.71 -4.80 -4.97
CA MET A 76 0.11 -4.18 -6.00
C MET A 76 1.53 -4.70 -5.86
N VAL A 77 2.11 -5.17 -6.97
CA VAL A 77 3.51 -5.56 -7.03
C VAL A 77 4.19 -4.75 -8.12
N MET A 78 5.32 -4.13 -7.80
CA MET A 78 6.10 -3.31 -8.73
C MET A 78 7.55 -3.75 -8.74
N GLY A 79 8.08 -4.06 -9.92
CA GLY A 79 9.50 -4.34 -10.14
C GLY A 79 10.37 -3.08 -10.10
N LEU A 80 11.69 -3.26 -10.03
CA LEU A 80 12.65 -2.14 -10.13
C LEU A 80 12.62 -1.43 -11.49
N ASP A 81 12.14 -2.11 -12.53
CA ASP A 81 11.88 -1.57 -13.86
C ASP A 81 10.65 -0.66 -13.92
N LYS A 82 9.96 -0.45 -12.79
CA LYS A 82 8.72 0.31 -12.64
C LYS A 82 7.52 -0.27 -13.39
N ASN A 83 7.59 -1.52 -13.81
CA ASN A 83 6.41 -2.26 -14.22
C ASN A 83 5.67 -2.78 -13.00
N LEU A 84 4.34 -2.74 -13.05
CA LEU A 84 3.51 -3.12 -11.92
C LEU A 84 2.28 -3.93 -12.36
N TRP A 85 1.78 -4.72 -11.43
CA TRP A 85 0.53 -5.45 -11.46
C TRP A 85 -0.31 -5.06 -10.26
N ARG A 86 -1.60 -4.90 -10.47
CA ARG A 86 -2.58 -4.61 -9.40
C ARG A 86 -3.72 -5.61 -9.50
N GLY A 87 -4.35 -5.92 -8.38
CA GLY A 87 -5.49 -6.85 -8.43
C GLY A 87 -6.06 -7.13 -7.05
N CYS A 88 -6.91 -8.13 -7.02
CA CYS A 88 -7.50 -8.65 -5.79
C CYS A 88 -7.42 -10.17 -5.76
N ALA A 89 -7.36 -10.73 -4.55
CA ALA A 89 -7.24 -12.16 -4.30
C ALA A 89 -7.90 -12.51 -2.96
N ASP A 90 -8.30 -13.77 -2.81
CA ASP A 90 -8.85 -14.30 -1.57
C ASP A 90 -7.80 -15.12 -0.83
N PHE A 91 -7.53 -14.77 0.43
CA PHE A 91 -6.73 -15.62 1.30
C PHE A 91 -7.39 -17.00 1.44
N THR A 92 -6.59 -18.05 1.28
CA THR A 92 -7.08 -19.43 1.34
C THR A 92 -6.56 -20.19 2.55
N HIS A 93 -5.25 -20.25 2.73
CA HIS A 93 -4.63 -20.99 3.82
C HIS A 93 -3.19 -20.51 4.08
N SER A 94 -2.59 -21.09 5.10
CA SER A 94 -1.19 -20.86 5.45
C SER A 94 -0.47 -22.20 5.64
N ALA A 95 0.81 -22.25 5.28
CA ALA A 95 1.66 -23.41 5.47
C ALA A 95 3.00 -23.03 6.14
N LYS A 96 3.59 -23.99 6.85
CA LYS A 96 4.92 -23.88 7.46
C LYS A 96 5.91 -24.89 6.88
N ASP A 97 5.57 -25.49 5.77
CA ASP A 97 6.32 -26.45 5.00
C ASP A 97 5.99 -26.35 3.52
N GLY A 98 6.53 -27.23 2.71
CA GLY A 98 6.25 -27.30 1.28
C GLY A 98 7.23 -26.50 0.40
N PRO A 99 7.01 -26.53 -0.94
CA PRO A 99 7.97 -25.99 -1.91
C PRO A 99 8.16 -24.47 -1.79
N ASP A 100 7.09 -23.69 -1.59
CA ASP A 100 7.17 -22.24 -1.49
C ASP A 100 7.83 -21.82 -0.17
N TYR A 101 7.58 -22.54 0.93
CA TYR A 101 8.29 -22.33 2.19
C TYR A 101 9.78 -22.59 2.03
N ALA A 102 10.15 -23.69 1.37
CA ALA A 102 11.54 -24.02 1.07
C ALA A 102 12.17 -22.99 0.12
N PHE A 103 11.44 -22.51 -0.89
CA PHE A 103 11.89 -21.47 -1.81
C PHE A 103 12.30 -20.19 -1.06
N TYR A 104 11.43 -19.64 -0.22
CA TYR A 104 11.73 -18.42 0.55
C TYR A 104 12.92 -18.62 1.49
N ASN A 105 12.96 -19.73 2.21
CA ASN A 105 14.03 -20.00 3.20
C ASN A 105 15.38 -20.39 2.57
N ASN A 106 15.42 -20.73 1.29
CA ASN A 106 16.63 -21.00 0.53
C ASN A 106 17.06 -19.85 -0.39
N THR A 107 16.21 -18.84 -0.60
CA THR A 107 16.57 -17.64 -1.38
C THR A 107 17.66 -16.86 -0.63
N PRO A 108 18.83 -16.59 -1.26
CA PRO A 108 19.98 -15.98 -0.58
C PRO A 108 19.66 -14.63 0.09
N LEU A 109 18.83 -13.80 -0.54
CA LEU A 109 18.44 -12.50 0.02
C LEU A 109 17.72 -12.69 1.36
N PHE A 110 16.74 -13.58 1.43
CA PHE A 110 15.97 -13.79 2.65
C PHE A 110 16.77 -14.55 3.70
N ARG A 111 17.55 -15.55 3.28
CA ARG A 111 18.34 -16.38 4.20
C ARG A 111 19.50 -15.64 4.86
N TYR A 112 20.19 -14.76 4.12
CA TYR A 112 21.45 -14.16 4.59
C TYR A 112 21.34 -12.67 4.90
N ASN A 113 20.36 -11.95 4.37
CA ASN A 113 20.22 -10.51 4.56
C ASN A 113 19.07 -10.11 5.51
N ALA A 114 18.09 -10.99 5.72
CA ALA A 114 16.94 -10.68 6.58
C ALA A 114 17.17 -11.05 8.05
N TYR A 115 18.22 -11.79 8.39
CA TYR A 115 18.52 -12.36 9.71
C TYR A 115 17.42 -13.29 10.28
N PHE A 116 16.25 -13.33 9.67
CA PHE A 116 15.11 -14.15 10.05
C PHE A 116 14.65 -14.98 8.86
N GLY A 117 14.36 -16.25 9.08
CA GLY A 117 13.67 -17.06 8.08
C GLY A 117 12.20 -16.69 7.94
N VAL A 118 11.60 -17.08 6.83
CA VAL A 118 10.15 -17.05 6.67
C VAL A 118 9.55 -18.08 7.63
N HIS A 119 8.66 -17.61 8.52
CA HIS A 119 8.00 -18.46 9.52
C HIS A 119 6.77 -19.17 8.96
N THR A 120 6.05 -18.49 8.08
CA THR A 120 4.79 -19.00 7.51
C THR A 120 4.63 -18.46 6.09
N VAL A 121 4.13 -19.27 5.20
CA VAL A 121 3.73 -18.86 3.84
C VAL A 121 2.20 -18.78 3.80
N HIS A 122 1.69 -17.69 3.26
CA HIS A 122 0.27 -17.43 3.10
C HIS A 122 -0.11 -17.51 1.63
N TYR A 123 -1.17 -18.24 1.31
CA TYR A 123 -1.67 -18.49 -0.04
C TYR A 123 -2.94 -17.70 -0.31
N MET A 124 -3.03 -17.18 -1.52
CA MET A 124 -4.19 -16.40 -1.97
C MET A 124 -4.59 -16.85 -3.37
N LYS A 125 -5.88 -17.11 -3.57
CA LYS A 125 -6.46 -17.37 -4.88
C LYS A 125 -6.70 -16.04 -5.59
N LEU A 126 -6.13 -15.89 -6.79
CA LEU A 126 -6.37 -14.71 -7.63
C LEU A 126 -7.85 -14.62 -8.00
N VAL A 127 -8.42 -13.43 -7.86
CA VAL A 127 -9.79 -13.11 -8.31
C VAL A 127 -9.74 -12.32 -9.60
N ALA A 128 -8.95 -11.25 -9.64
CA ALA A 128 -8.77 -10.44 -10.85
C ALA A 128 -7.49 -9.59 -10.76
N GLN A 129 -6.93 -9.24 -11.92
CA GLN A 129 -5.73 -8.41 -12.00
C GLN A 129 -5.70 -7.53 -13.26
N SER A 130 -4.86 -6.49 -13.25
CA SER A 130 -4.77 -5.46 -14.29
C SER A 130 -3.92 -5.85 -15.52
N GLY A 131 -3.15 -6.91 -15.45
CA GLY A 131 -2.01 -7.12 -16.35
C GLY A 131 -0.81 -6.23 -16.00
N LYS A 132 0.30 -6.49 -16.70
CA LYS A 132 1.54 -5.72 -16.59
C LYS A 132 1.35 -4.30 -17.15
N SER A 133 1.70 -3.30 -16.39
CA SER A 133 1.64 -1.89 -16.82
C SER A 133 2.82 -1.10 -16.28
N ALA A 134 3.30 -0.13 -17.04
CA ALA A 134 4.37 0.75 -16.57
C ALA A 134 3.82 1.84 -15.64
N LEU A 135 4.57 2.17 -14.59
CA LEU A 135 4.28 3.34 -13.76
C LEU A 135 4.35 4.61 -14.62
N PRO A 136 3.26 5.40 -14.75
CA PRO A 136 3.19 6.51 -15.70
C PRO A 136 3.95 7.74 -15.19
N MET A 137 5.29 7.69 -15.19
CA MET A 137 6.15 8.78 -14.69
C MET A 137 5.90 10.11 -15.38
N ASN A 138 5.56 10.09 -16.69
CA ASN A 138 5.19 11.26 -17.48
C ASN A 138 3.89 11.94 -16.98
N LYS A 139 3.05 11.26 -16.25
CA LYS A 139 1.85 11.81 -15.60
C LYS A 139 2.09 12.13 -14.11
N ILE A 140 2.92 11.32 -13.43
CA ILE A 140 3.24 11.47 -12.01
C ILE A 140 4.02 12.76 -11.74
N ILE A 141 5.07 13.04 -12.49
CA ILE A 141 5.91 14.23 -12.30
C ILE A 141 5.09 15.53 -12.44
N PRO A 142 4.34 15.75 -13.53
CA PRO A 142 3.46 16.92 -13.62
C PRO A 142 2.38 16.96 -12.51
N ALA A 143 1.87 15.79 -12.10
CA ALA A 143 0.89 15.72 -11.01
C ALA A 143 1.50 16.16 -9.68
N ALA A 144 2.74 15.79 -9.38
CA ALA A 144 3.44 16.22 -8.17
C ALA A 144 3.63 17.75 -8.14
N ILE A 145 4.01 18.36 -9.28
CA ILE A 145 4.11 19.82 -9.42
C ILE A 145 2.74 20.48 -9.18
N LYS A 146 1.68 19.97 -9.81
CA LYS A 146 0.30 20.46 -9.62
C LYS A 146 -0.14 20.35 -8.16
N THR A 147 0.24 19.27 -7.47
CA THR A 147 -0.04 19.08 -6.04
C THR A 147 0.66 20.15 -5.20
N THR A 148 1.94 20.43 -5.50
CA THR A 148 2.70 21.49 -4.81
C THR A 148 2.05 22.87 -5.00
N VAL A 149 1.62 23.19 -6.24
CA VAL A 149 0.90 24.44 -6.52
C VAL A 149 -0.42 24.48 -5.74
N ALA A 150 -1.24 23.45 -5.81
CA ALA A 150 -2.50 23.38 -5.08
C ALA A 150 -2.31 23.52 -3.56
N LYS A 151 -1.25 22.91 -3.00
CA LYS A 151 -0.90 23.00 -1.58
C LYS A 151 -0.66 24.46 -1.13
N ILE A 152 -0.03 25.28 -1.98
CA ILE A 152 0.22 26.71 -1.67
C ILE A 152 -1.10 27.49 -1.55
N PHE A 153 -2.07 27.19 -2.42
CA PHE A 153 -3.36 27.89 -2.47
C PHE A 153 -4.44 27.27 -1.57
N THR A 154 -4.12 26.20 -0.83
CA THR A 154 -5.09 25.55 0.07
C THR A 154 -4.90 26.09 1.50
N PRO A 155 -5.94 26.65 2.13
CA PRO A 155 -5.89 27.05 3.54
C PRO A 155 -5.57 25.82 4.41
N LYS A 156 -4.70 26.02 5.39
CA LYS A 156 -4.35 25.00 6.39
C LYS A 156 -5.30 25.14 7.58
N HIS A 157 -5.90 24.03 7.98
CA HIS A 157 -6.87 23.98 9.06
C HIS A 157 -6.63 22.72 9.91
N GLU A 158 -5.50 22.66 10.59
CA GLU A 158 -5.21 21.54 11.47
C GLU A 158 -5.82 21.76 12.87
N LYS A 159 -6.61 20.77 13.32
CA LYS A 159 -7.14 20.69 14.70
C LYS A 159 -6.38 19.64 15.51
N ALA A 160 -5.85 18.63 14.82
CA ALA A 160 -5.09 17.54 15.40
C ALA A 160 -3.70 17.44 14.76
N LYS A 161 -2.73 16.92 15.52
CA LYS A 161 -1.36 16.67 15.04
C LYS A 161 -1.21 15.18 14.71
N VAL A 162 -1.95 14.69 13.70
CA VAL A 162 -1.89 13.29 13.26
C VAL A 162 -0.53 12.94 12.70
N LEU A 163 0.04 13.83 11.88
CA LEU A 163 1.42 13.73 11.42
C LEU A 163 2.35 14.46 12.39
N ASN A 164 3.35 13.76 12.92
CA ASN A 164 4.48 14.40 13.58
C ASN A 164 5.43 15.03 12.53
N ASP A 165 6.48 15.73 12.96
CA ASP A 165 7.38 16.44 12.03
C ASP A 165 8.07 15.51 11.06
N TRP A 166 8.45 14.31 11.50
CA TRP A 166 9.08 13.29 10.66
C TRP A 166 8.11 12.75 9.60
N SER A 167 6.92 12.29 10.00
CA SER A 167 5.95 11.73 9.05
C SER A 167 5.41 12.78 8.07
N LYS A 168 5.28 14.04 8.52
CA LYS A 168 4.95 15.17 7.65
C LYS A 168 6.03 15.39 6.59
N ALA A 169 7.29 15.49 7.00
CA ALA A 169 8.43 15.62 6.09
C ALA A 169 8.55 14.42 5.16
N PHE A 170 8.24 13.22 5.65
CA PHE A 170 8.22 11.99 4.88
C PHE A 170 7.22 12.04 3.70
N TYR A 171 5.98 12.51 3.94
CA TYR A 171 4.97 12.65 2.87
C TYR A 171 5.28 13.80 1.91
N ASP A 172 6.05 14.80 2.31
CA ASP A 172 6.46 15.91 1.44
C ASP A 172 7.57 15.54 0.45
N LYS A 173 8.33 14.47 0.71
CA LYS A 173 9.34 13.97 -0.23
C LYS A 173 8.67 13.35 -1.46
N ILE A 174 9.04 13.85 -2.65
CA ILE A 174 8.46 13.40 -3.94
C ILE A 174 9.00 12.02 -4.35
N ASP A 175 10.21 11.68 -3.95
CA ASP A 175 10.88 10.41 -4.23
C ASP A 175 10.38 9.25 -3.38
N ASN A 176 9.68 9.51 -2.29
CA ASN A 176 9.02 8.47 -1.52
C ASN A 176 7.82 7.92 -2.29
N LEU A 177 7.74 6.59 -2.37
CA LEU A 177 6.60 5.91 -2.96
C LEU A 177 5.39 6.03 -2.03
N LYS A 178 4.22 6.31 -2.61
CA LYS A 178 2.97 6.42 -1.87
C LYS A 178 1.86 5.69 -2.60
N PHE A 179 1.01 5.02 -1.85
CA PHE A 179 -0.09 4.18 -2.35
C PHE A 179 -1.34 4.47 -1.55
N LEU A 180 -2.47 4.68 -2.23
CA LEU A 180 -3.77 4.84 -1.61
C LEU A 180 -4.51 3.50 -1.66
N GLY A 181 -5.12 3.11 -0.54
CA GLY A 181 -6.00 1.96 -0.44
C GLY A 181 -7.39 2.38 0.03
N TYR A 182 -8.41 1.76 -0.53
CA TYR A 182 -9.79 1.86 -0.04
C TYR A 182 -10.50 0.52 -0.25
N VAL A 183 -11.62 0.30 0.41
CA VAL A 183 -12.43 -0.90 0.23
C VAL A 183 -13.48 -0.62 -0.84
N GLY A 184 -13.43 -1.37 -1.95
CA GLY A 184 -14.40 -1.28 -3.05
C GLY A 184 -15.79 -1.74 -2.65
N ALA A 185 -16.79 -1.45 -3.49
CA ALA A 185 -18.17 -1.85 -3.26
C ALA A 185 -18.38 -3.37 -3.21
N ASP A 186 -17.46 -4.13 -3.82
CA ASP A 186 -17.40 -5.60 -3.78
C ASP A 186 -16.71 -6.15 -2.51
N GLY A 187 -16.22 -5.24 -1.65
CA GLY A 187 -15.54 -5.56 -0.40
C GLY A 187 -14.04 -5.88 -0.55
N TYR A 188 -13.48 -5.81 -1.76
CA TYR A 188 -12.05 -5.98 -1.96
C TYR A 188 -11.31 -4.67 -1.76
N PRO A 189 -10.14 -4.70 -1.07
CA PRO A 189 -9.23 -3.56 -1.07
C PRO A 189 -8.72 -3.26 -2.48
N VAL A 190 -8.74 -1.99 -2.86
CA VAL A 190 -8.17 -1.47 -4.11
C VAL A 190 -6.91 -0.70 -3.77
N VAL A 191 -5.80 -0.96 -4.46
CA VAL A 191 -4.52 -0.26 -4.26
C VAL A 191 -4.19 0.57 -5.49
N ILE A 192 -3.97 1.88 -5.30
CA ILE A 192 -3.67 2.85 -6.36
C ILE A 192 -2.34 3.55 -6.05
N PRO A 193 -1.35 3.58 -6.96
CA PRO A 193 -0.17 4.42 -6.78
C PRO A 193 -0.57 5.90 -6.68
N LEU A 194 -0.11 6.57 -5.62
CA LEU A 194 -0.42 7.97 -5.31
C LEU A 194 0.85 8.78 -5.01
N ILE A 195 1.91 8.56 -5.81
CA ILE A 195 3.25 9.11 -5.56
C ILE A 195 3.24 10.64 -5.47
N GLN A 196 2.34 11.30 -6.18
CA GLN A 196 2.16 12.76 -6.17
C GLN A 196 1.54 13.33 -4.87
N ALA A 197 1.10 12.48 -3.93
CA ALA A 197 0.52 12.97 -2.68
C ALA A 197 1.57 13.68 -1.80
N GLN A 198 1.16 14.74 -1.12
CA GLN A 198 1.97 15.51 -0.17
C GLN A 198 1.15 15.81 1.09
N SER A 199 1.82 16.10 2.19
CA SER A 199 1.14 16.64 3.37
C SER A 199 0.67 18.06 3.07
N LEU A 200 -0.59 18.39 3.32
CA LEU A 200 -1.08 19.78 3.30
C LEU A 200 -0.70 20.47 4.60
N ASP A 201 -1.01 19.83 5.70
CA ASP A 201 -0.68 20.20 7.07
C ASP A 201 -0.46 18.93 7.92
N ARG A 202 -0.62 18.97 9.24
CA ARG A 202 -0.44 17.80 10.12
C ARG A 202 -1.68 16.91 10.22
N GLU A 203 -2.79 17.32 9.62
CA GLU A 203 -4.06 16.56 9.64
C GLU A 203 -4.54 16.18 8.23
N HIS A 204 -3.92 16.73 7.16
CA HIS A 204 -4.42 16.50 5.81
C HIS A 204 -3.31 16.12 4.83
N LEU A 205 -3.63 15.17 3.92
CA LEU A 205 -2.89 14.96 2.68
C LEU A 205 -3.64 15.57 1.50
N ILE A 206 -2.90 16.05 0.50
CA ILE A 206 -3.41 16.59 -0.75
C ILE A 206 -2.75 15.92 -1.93
N PHE A 207 -3.49 15.70 -3.02
CA PHE A 207 -2.99 15.15 -4.27
C PHE A 207 -3.76 15.66 -5.49
N SER A 208 -3.09 15.81 -6.62
CA SER A 208 -3.74 16.12 -7.89
C SER A 208 -4.11 14.84 -8.66
N PHE A 209 -5.09 14.96 -9.57
CA PHE A 209 -5.65 13.84 -10.35
C PHE A 209 -4.85 13.52 -11.64
N GLY A 210 -3.62 13.98 -11.78
CA GLY A 210 -2.86 13.83 -13.03
C GLY A 210 -2.47 12.38 -13.36
N ALA A 211 -2.03 11.60 -12.37
CA ALA A 211 -1.76 10.18 -12.53
C ALA A 211 -2.88 9.38 -11.89
N TYR A 212 -3.29 8.27 -12.52
CA TYR A 212 -4.40 7.43 -12.07
C TYR A 212 -5.72 8.21 -11.82
N GLY A 213 -5.93 9.29 -12.60
CA GLY A 213 -7.04 10.22 -12.38
C GLY A 213 -8.41 9.57 -12.43
N ASP A 214 -8.62 8.60 -13.33
CA ASP A 214 -9.90 7.88 -13.48
C ASP A 214 -10.14 6.96 -12.27
N ALA A 215 -9.14 6.19 -11.84
CA ALA A 215 -9.24 5.35 -10.66
C ALA A 215 -9.50 6.17 -9.38
N LEU A 216 -8.82 7.32 -9.23
CA LEU A 216 -9.06 8.25 -8.12
C LEU A 216 -10.43 8.92 -8.17
N ALA A 217 -10.97 9.18 -9.38
CA ALA A 217 -12.29 9.78 -9.56
C ALA A 217 -13.45 8.84 -9.19
N ASN A 218 -13.19 7.53 -9.23
CA ASN A 218 -14.17 6.51 -8.85
C ASN A 218 -14.31 6.32 -7.33
N ILE A 219 -13.43 6.96 -6.52
CA ILE A 219 -13.56 6.91 -5.06
C ILE A 219 -14.67 7.85 -4.62
N PRO A 220 -15.74 7.36 -3.96
CA PRO A 220 -16.80 8.23 -3.46
C PRO A 220 -16.25 9.19 -2.40
N ALA A 221 -16.82 10.41 -2.34
CA ALA A 221 -16.50 11.32 -1.25
C ALA A 221 -16.89 10.67 0.11
N TYR A 222 -16.15 11.03 1.14
CA TYR A 222 -16.30 10.52 2.50
C TYR A 222 -16.00 9.02 2.68
N THR A 223 -15.33 8.40 1.70
CA THR A 223 -14.80 7.04 1.83
C THR A 223 -13.59 7.02 2.78
N SER A 224 -13.56 6.02 3.66
CA SER A 224 -12.36 5.74 4.45
C SER A 224 -11.23 5.25 3.56
N VAL A 225 -10.08 5.88 3.64
CA VAL A 225 -8.90 5.54 2.84
C VAL A 225 -7.66 5.36 3.73
N ALA A 226 -6.76 4.51 3.29
CA ALA A 226 -5.41 4.40 3.84
C ALA A 226 -4.40 4.94 2.82
N VAL A 227 -3.39 5.67 3.27
CA VAL A 227 -2.26 6.05 2.42
C VAL A 227 -0.99 5.49 3.04
N PHE A 228 -0.38 4.55 2.35
CA PHE A 228 0.88 3.94 2.74
C PHE A 228 2.02 4.62 1.99
N GLY A 229 3.01 5.10 2.71
CA GLY A 229 4.23 5.67 2.16
C GLY A 229 5.44 4.82 2.52
N MET A 230 6.38 4.68 1.58
CA MET A 230 7.66 4.03 1.82
C MET A 230 8.79 4.78 1.12
N ALA A 231 9.97 4.76 1.75
CA ALA A 231 11.23 5.24 1.18
C ALA A 231 12.13 4.04 0.82
N LEU A 232 13.04 4.24 -0.13
CA LEU A 232 14.04 3.22 -0.45
C LEU A 232 15.05 2.99 0.70
N SER A 233 15.11 3.91 1.67
CA SER A 233 15.84 3.76 2.95
C SER A 233 15.14 2.82 3.95
N MET A 234 14.07 2.15 3.54
CA MET A 234 13.25 1.24 4.36
C MET A 234 12.41 1.92 5.46
N GLU A 235 12.28 3.24 5.41
CA GLU A 235 11.30 3.95 6.25
C GLU A 235 9.91 3.80 5.65
N ASP A 236 8.91 3.56 6.47
CA ASP A 236 7.51 3.52 6.01
C ASP A 236 6.51 4.07 7.04
N VAL A 237 5.40 4.55 6.55
CA VAL A 237 4.30 5.10 7.35
C VAL A 237 2.98 4.77 6.69
N LEU A 238 2.04 4.26 7.48
CA LEU A 238 0.64 4.15 7.10
C LEU A 238 -0.17 5.24 7.80
N VAL A 239 -0.94 6.01 7.04
CA VAL A 239 -1.98 6.87 7.59
C VAL A 239 -3.34 6.46 7.08
N ARG A 240 -4.38 6.69 7.87
CA ARG A 240 -5.78 6.53 7.49
C ARG A 240 -6.55 7.81 7.73
N GLY A 241 -7.68 7.92 7.05
CA GLY A 241 -8.59 9.03 7.23
C GLY A 241 -9.73 8.98 6.23
N THR A 242 -10.40 10.11 6.10
CA THR A 242 -11.58 10.26 5.25
C THR A 242 -11.24 11.09 4.02
N TYR A 243 -11.47 10.52 2.85
CA TYR A 243 -11.36 11.23 1.58
C TYR A 243 -12.49 12.26 1.44
N GLN A 244 -12.13 13.54 1.36
CA GLN A 244 -13.08 14.65 1.32
C GLN A 244 -13.71 14.92 -0.07
N GLY A 245 -13.45 14.01 -1.01
CA GLY A 245 -13.89 14.16 -2.40
C GLY A 245 -12.95 15.05 -3.23
N ALA A 246 -13.26 15.11 -4.53
CA ALA A 246 -12.52 15.95 -5.48
C ALA A 246 -12.97 17.42 -5.38
N LYS A 247 -12.00 18.34 -5.31
CA LYS A 247 -12.21 19.79 -5.26
C LYS A 247 -11.37 20.46 -6.36
N ARG A 248 -11.80 21.66 -6.80
CA ARG A 248 -10.98 22.52 -7.66
C ARG A 248 -10.25 23.54 -6.79
N ILE A 249 -8.91 23.53 -6.85
CA ILE A 249 -8.02 24.42 -6.11
C ILE A 249 -7.11 25.09 -7.12
N ALA A 250 -7.13 26.41 -7.22
CA ALA A 250 -6.42 27.18 -8.25
C ALA A 250 -6.64 26.62 -9.67
N GLY A 251 -7.88 26.19 -10.00
CA GLY A 251 -8.22 25.57 -11.28
C GLY A 251 -7.84 24.10 -11.44
N LEU A 252 -7.03 23.53 -10.52
CA LEU A 252 -6.57 22.16 -10.55
C LEU A 252 -7.55 21.22 -9.84
N LYS A 253 -7.85 20.05 -10.42
CA LYS A 253 -8.62 19.00 -9.76
C LYS A 253 -7.74 18.30 -8.73
N CYS A 254 -8.08 18.39 -7.44
CA CYS A 254 -7.35 17.83 -6.33
C CYS A 254 -8.26 17.02 -5.41
N GLY A 255 -7.67 16.04 -4.73
CA GLY A 255 -8.29 15.32 -3.62
C GLY A 255 -7.61 15.69 -2.32
N VAL A 256 -8.37 15.67 -1.23
CA VAL A 256 -7.88 15.90 0.13
C VAL A 256 -8.32 14.73 1.00
N VAL A 257 -7.42 14.23 1.82
CA VAL A 257 -7.71 13.22 2.85
C VAL A 257 -7.52 13.89 4.21
N GLN A 258 -8.57 13.90 5.02
CA GLN A 258 -8.50 14.28 6.43
C GLN A 258 -8.08 13.05 7.23
N LEU A 259 -6.98 13.15 7.93
CA LEU A 259 -6.35 12.05 8.66
C LEU A 259 -6.87 11.96 10.10
N ASP A 260 -7.00 10.73 10.58
CA ASP A 260 -7.39 10.41 11.95
C ASP A 260 -6.52 9.32 12.60
N TYR A 261 -5.59 8.74 11.83
CA TYR A 261 -4.74 7.64 12.27
C TYR A 261 -3.37 7.69 11.58
N ALA A 262 -2.30 7.43 12.33
CA ALA A 262 -0.96 7.22 11.81
C ALA A 262 -0.28 6.05 12.52
N TYR A 263 0.40 5.20 11.74
CA TYR A 263 0.99 3.94 12.17
C TYR A 263 2.33 3.72 11.48
N ASN A 264 3.32 3.29 12.26
CA ASN A 264 4.62 2.85 11.76
C ASN A 264 4.69 1.32 11.82
N PRO A 265 4.66 0.61 10.69
CA PRO A 265 4.74 -0.84 10.64
C PRO A 265 6.15 -1.41 10.82
N MET A 266 7.18 -0.56 10.93
CA MET A 266 8.58 -1.00 10.97
C MET A 266 8.94 -1.78 12.24
N PRO A 267 9.80 -2.83 12.09
CA PRO A 267 10.41 -3.50 13.24
C PRO A 267 11.31 -2.54 14.06
N PRO A 268 11.64 -2.85 15.31
CA PRO A 268 11.33 -4.09 16.02
C PRO A 268 9.91 -4.13 16.62
N ALA A 269 9.26 -2.99 16.79
CA ALA A 269 7.92 -2.93 17.35
C ALA A 269 7.06 -1.99 16.50
N PRO A 270 6.08 -2.51 15.75
CA PRO A 270 5.14 -1.67 15.05
C PRO A 270 4.34 -0.83 16.05
N LEU A 271 4.34 0.50 15.86
CA LEU A 271 3.75 1.44 16.80
C LEU A 271 2.77 2.38 16.13
N ARG A 272 1.69 2.67 16.86
CA ARG A 272 0.76 3.70 16.47
C ARG A 272 1.35 5.07 16.84
N ILE A 273 1.53 5.92 15.81
CA ILE A 273 2.00 7.29 15.96
C ILE A 273 0.85 8.19 16.44
N TYR A 274 -0.34 7.97 15.90
CA TYR A 274 -1.54 8.71 16.29
C TYR A 274 -2.81 7.83 16.20
N PRO A 275 -3.71 7.82 17.22
CA PRO A 275 -3.45 8.38 18.56
C PRO A 275 -2.19 7.81 19.19
N GLU A 276 -1.44 8.63 19.92
CA GLU A 276 -0.11 8.28 20.42
C GLU A 276 -0.15 7.05 21.36
N THR A 277 0.81 6.15 21.15
CA THR A 277 1.05 5.03 22.04
C THR A 277 2.41 5.21 22.69
N PRO A 278 2.53 5.08 24.01
CA PRO A 278 3.81 5.20 24.70
C PRO A 278 4.85 4.22 24.15
N VAL A 279 6.04 4.74 23.85
CA VAL A 279 7.17 3.93 23.41
C VAL A 279 7.65 3.08 24.60
N LYS A 280 7.76 1.76 24.39
CA LYS A 280 8.37 0.84 25.35
C LYS A 280 9.77 0.48 24.87
N THR A 281 10.74 0.45 25.79
CA THR A 281 12.07 -0.06 25.49
C THR A 281 11.97 -1.55 25.16
N VAL A 282 12.52 -1.96 24.01
CA VAL A 282 12.67 -3.37 23.66
C VAL A 282 13.93 -3.88 24.35
N VAL A 283 13.80 -4.75 25.34
CA VAL A 283 14.91 -5.31 26.13
C VAL A 283 15.21 -6.77 25.80
N GLU A 284 14.30 -7.42 25.05
CA GLU A 284 14.45 -8.81 24.58
C GLU A 284 13.96 -8.90 23.13
N PHE A 285 14.65 -9.67 22.28
CA PHE A 285 14.34 -9.91 20.88
C PHE A 285 13.89 -11.35 20.65
#